data_32c23980504440a584545f4bd9ce7c4c
#
_entry.id   32c23980504440a584545f4bd9ce7c4c
#
_cell.length_a   1.000
_cell.length_b   1.000
_cell.length_c   1.000
_cell.angle_alpha   90.00
_cell.angle_beta   90.00
_cell.angle_gamma   90.00
#
_symmetry.space_group_name_H-M   'P 1'
#
loop_
_entity.id
_entity.type
_entity.pdbx_description
1 polymer ?
#
loop_
_entity_poly.entity_id
_entity_poly.type
_entity_poly.pdbx_seq_one_letter_code
_entity_poly.pdbx_strand_id
1 'polypeptide(L)'
;MALSIDFAGRHVFVFGGTTGINFGVAEAFAKHGANLTVVSRKQENVDNAVAALRLHGGDPVGATGDVRDMEAVDRALQAGCARHGAIDVLVSGAAGNFLSAANDLSSNGFRAVVDIDLIGTFHVMRATFPRLTKPGASVINITAPQSFVPMRYQAHVCAAKAGVDQMTRVLALEWGVDGVRVNSISPGPIAGTEGMRRLSTPEAEKAMLEAIPLRRLGSREDIAWLAMFLSSPYASYISGAVIPCDGGGAMESVKPMIEAAGKIDAAQKATAQARVD
;
A
#
# COMPACT_ATOMS: atom_id res chain seq x y z
N MET A 1 27.50 10.85 -6.05
CA MET A 1 26.86 9.82 -6.88
C MET A 1 25.37 10.11 -6.95
N ALA A 2 24.80 10.18 -8.15
CA ALA A 2 23.35 10.25 -8.28
C ALA A 2 22.78 8.89 -7.90
N LEU A 3 21.70 8.86 -7.09
CA LEU A 3 20.94 7.64 -6.79
C LEU A 3 20.28 7.18 -8.10
N SER A 4 20.72 6.06 -8.64
CA SER A 4 20.07 5.42 -9.78
C SER A 4 19.33 4.20 -9.29
N ILE A 5 18.02 4.14 -9.53
CA ILE A 5 17.18 2.98 -9.23
C ILE A 5 16.83 2.35 -10.58
N ASP A 6 17.36 1.15 -10.82
CA ASP A 6 17.15 0.37 -12.04
C ASP A 6 16.53 -0.97 -11.68
N PHE A 7 15.49 -1.36 -12.42
CA PHE A 7 14.80 -2.65 -12.29
C PHE A 7 14.87 -3.47 -13.59
N ALA A 8 15.77 -3.13 -14.51
CA ALA A 8 15.93 -3.85 -15.77
C ALA A 8 16.07 -5.36 -15.52
N GLY A 9 15.19 -6.13 -16.16
CA GLY A 9 15.17 -7.59 -16.06
C GLY A 9 14.59 -8.18 -14.76
N ARG A 10 14.28 -7.36 -13.76
CA ARG A 10 13.67 -7.84 -12.51
C ARG A 10 12.19 -8.13 -12.70
N HIS A 11 11.72 -9.25 -12.15
CA HIS A 11 10.32 -9.62 -12.16
C HIS A 11 9.58 -8.96 -10.98
N VAL A 12 8.66 -8.05 -11.29
CA VAL A 12 7.79 -7.37 -10.33
C VAL A 12 6.35 -7.89 -10.48
N PHE A 13 5.83 -8.48 -9.43
CA PHE A 13 4.50 -9.09 -9.40
C PHE A 13 3.55 -8.25 -8.54
N VAL A 14 2.40 -7.82 -9.09
CA VAL A 14 1.49 -6.88 -8.41
C VAL A 14 0.08 -7.44 -8.34
N PHE A 15 -0.35 -7.89 -7.17
CA PHE A 15 -1.74 -8.23 -6.91
C PHE A 15 -2.59 -6.97 -6.67
N GLY A 16 -3.73 -6.89 -7.35
CA GLY A 16 -4.54 -5.66 -7.42
C GLY A 16 -3.93 -4.59 -8.34
N GLY A 17 -2.97 -4.97 -9.20
CA GLY A 17 -2.11 -4.08 -9.99
C GLY A 17 -2.77 -3.44 -11.22
N THR A 18 -4.09 -3.47 -11.38
CA THR A 18 -4.75 -3.00 -12.60
C THR A 18 -5.41 -1.63 -12.47
N THR A 19 -5.53 -1.10 -11.27
CA THR A 19 -6.16 0.21 -11.02
C THR A 19 -5.54 0.92 -9.80
N GLY A 20 -5.82 2.22 -9.67
CA GLY A 20 -5.51 3.00 -8.47
C GLY A 20 -4.01 3.05 -8.14
N ILE A 21 -3.69 2.94 -6.85
CA ILE A 21 -2.34 3.02 -6.30
C ILE A 21 -1.44 1.93 -6.91
N ASN A 22 -1.91 0.69 -6.90
CA ASN A 22 -1.10 -0.46 -7.30
C ASN A 22 -0.80 -0.45 -8.80
N PHE A 23 -1.69 0.08 -9.64
CA PHE A 23 -1.38 0.31 -11.04
C PHE A 23 -0.29 1.37 -11.21
N GLY A 24 -0.35 2.49 -10.45
CA GLY A 24 0.71 3.50 -10.46
C GLY A 24 2.06 2.93 -10.01
N VAL A 25 2.07 2.03 -9.03
CA VAL A 25 3.28 1.29 -8.63
C VAL A 25 3.79 0.40 -9.78
N ALA A 26 2.91 -0.40 -10.40
CA ALA A 26 3.29 -1.24 -11.55
C ALA A 26 3.85 -0.40 -12.72
N GLU A 27 3.20 0.72 -13.03
CA GLU A 27 3.63 1.62 -14.09
C GLU A 27 5.01 2.23 -13.82
N ALA A 28 5.27 2.63 -12.57
CA ALA A 28 6.59 3.17 -12.20
C ALA A 28 7.70 2.11 -12.35
N PHE A 29 7.48 0.89 -11.92
CA PHE A 29 8.43 -0.20 -12.15
C PHE A 29 8.64 -0.50 -13.64
N ALA A 30 7.58 -0.45 -14.46
CA ALA A 30 7.69 -0.61 -15.91
C ALA A 30 8.57 0.48 -16.54
N LYS A 31 8.37 1.74 -16.16
CA LYS A 31 9.20 2.88 -16.60
C LYS A 31 10.70 2.73 -16.25
N HIS A 32 11.00 1.86 -15.27
CA HIS A 32 12.37 1.57 -14.82
C HIS A 32 12.84 0.17 -15.26
N GLY A 33 12.26 -0.37 -16.33
CA GLY A 33 12.74 -1.56 -17.03
C GLY A 33 12.32 -2.91 -16.42
N ALA A 34 11.43 -2.93 -15.42
CA ALA A 34 10.98 -4.18 -14.82
C ALA A 34 10.10 -5.01 -15.75
N ASN A 35 10.18 -6.32 -15.61
CA ASN A 35 9.23 -7.28 -16.16
C ASN A 35 8.01 -7.35 -15.23
N LEU A 36 6.82 -7.03 -15.72
CA LEU A 36 5.62 -6.91 -14.91
C LEU A 36 4.68 -8.11 -15.03
N THR A 37 4.14 -8.55 -13.88
CA THR A 37 2.92 -9.34 -13.83
C THR A 37 1.88 -8.64 -12.97
N VAL A 38 0.68 -8.41 -13.52
CA VAL A 38 -0.42 -7.75 -12.81
C VAL A 38 -1.64 -8.66 -12.72
N VAL A 39 -2.27 -8.68 -11.55
CA VAL A 39 -3.43 -9.55 -11.28
C VAL A 39 -4.61 -8.74 -10.78
N SER A 40 -5.79 -9.06 -11.29
CA SER A 40 -7.07 -8.51 -10.83
C SER A 40 -8.21 -9.47 -11.14
N ARG A 41 -9.40 -9.23 -10.60
CA ARG A 41 -10.57 -10.12 -10.77
C ARG A 41 -11.25 -9.99 -12.14
N LYS A 42 -11.15 -8.81 -12.77
CA LYS A 42 -11.86 -8.52 -14.02
C LYS A 42 -10.90 -8.56 -15.20
N GLN A 43 -11.21 -9.38 -16.21
CA GLN A 43 -10.38 -9.50 -17.41
C GLN A 43 -10.19 -8.15 -18.11
N GLU A 44 -11.25 -7.36 -18.28
CA GLU A 44 -11.17 -6.04 -18.89
C GLU A 44 -10.14 -5.13 -18.22
N ASN A 45 -10.10 -5.10 -16.87
CA ASN A 45 -9.12 -4.31 -16.14
C ASN A 45 -7.70 -4.83 -16.36
N VAL A 46 -7.54 -6.15 -16.45
CA VAL A 46 -6.25 -6.80 -16.74
C VAL A 46 -5.77 -6.40 -18.14
N ASP A 47 -6.63 -6.51 -19.15
CA ASP A 47 -6.29 -6.21 -20.55
C ASP A 47 -5.89 -4.72 -20.70
N ASN A 48 -6.66 -3.82 -20.09
CA ASN A 48 -6.38 -2.39 -20.11
C ASN A 48 -5.04 -2.07 -19.42
N ALA A 49 -4.76 -2.68 -18.27
CA ALA A 49 -3.53 -2.49 -17.57
C ALA A 49 -2.32 -3.00 -18.36
N VAL A 50 -2.41 -4.19 -18.92
CA VAL A 50 -1.36 -4.77 -19.77
C VAL A 50 -1.08 -3.89 -20.98
N ALA A 51 -2.13 -3.41 -21.68
CA ALA A 51 -1.99 -2.51 -22.81
C ALA A 51 -1.26 -1.20 -22.42
N ALA A 52 -1.62 -0.61 -21.28
CA ALA A 52 -0.97 0.59 -20.78
C ALA A 52 0.50 0.35 -20.37
N LEU A 53 0.79 -0.76 -19.69
CA LEU A 53 2.16 -1.10 -19.27
C LEU A 53 3.09 -1.35 -20.46
N ARG A 54 2.59 -1.93 -21.58
CA ARG A 54 3.36 -2.13 -22.81
C ARG A 54 3.92 -0.84 -23.41
N LEU A 55 3.26 0.29 -23.17
CA LEU A 55 3.74 1.59 -23.65
C LEU A 55 5.09 2.01 -23.04
N HIS A 56 5.48 1.40 -21.91
CA HIS A 56 6.75 1.66 -21.25
C HIS A 56 7.86 0.64 -21.61
N GLY A 57 7.57 -0.25 -22.55
CA GLY A 57 8.46 -1.34 -22.95
C GLY A 57 8.20 -2.64 -22.18
N GLY A 58 8.94 -3.69 -22.53
CA GLY A 58 8.78 -5.01 -21.95
C GLY A 58 7.56 -5.79 -22.47
N ASP A 59 7.29 -6.93 -21.87
CA ASP A 59 6.18 -7.82 -22.21
C ASP A 59 5.39 -8.16 -20.95
N PRO A 60 4.54 -7.24 -20.46
CA PRO A 60 3.82 -7.44 -19.22
C PRO A 60 2.81 -8.59 -19.34
N VAL A 61 2.74 -9.41 -18.29
CA VAL A 61 1.78 -10.51 -18.14
C VAL A 61 0.58 -10.03 -17.32
N GLY A 62 -0.62 -10.30 -17.81
CA GLY A 62 -1.86 -10.12 -17.09
C GLY A 62 -2.48 -11.46 -16.71
N ALA A 63 -3.00 -11.58 -15.49
CA ALA A 63 -3.75 -12.75 -15.05
C ALA A 63 -5.00 -12.34 -14.27
N THR A 64 -6.08 -13.10 -14.45
CA THR A 64 -7.26 -12.96 -13.60
C THR A 64 -7.12 -13.86 -12.38
N GLY A 65 -7.46 -13.30 -11.20
CA GLY A 65 -7.47 -14.06 -9.96
C GLY A 65 -8.15 -13.27 -8.83
N ASP A 66 -8.85 -13.99 -7.98
CA ASP A 66 -9.38 -13.46 -6.73
C ASP A 66 -8.46 -13.94 -5.60
N VAL A 67 -7.95 -13.03 -4.80
CA VAL A 67 -7.04 -13.35 -3.69
C VAL A 67 -7.69 -14.22 -2.61
N ARG A 68 -9.01 -14.29 -2.57
CA ARG A 68 -9.76 -15.19 -1.67
C ARG A 68 -9.67 -16.65 -2.10
N ASP A 69 -9.37 -16.91 -3.37
CA ASP A 69 -9.19 -18.23 -3.93
C ASP A 69 -7.70 -18.54 -4.09
N MET A 70 -7.20 -19.44 -3.22
CA MET A 70 -5.79 -19.85 -3.18
C MET A 70 -5.33 -20.47 -4.51
N GLU A 71 -6.21 -21.23 -5.18
CA GLU A 71 -5.89 -21.85 -6.47
C GLU A 71 -5.79 -20.80 -7.60
N ALA A 72 -6.67 -19.79 -7.58
CA ALA A 72 -6.59 -18.68 -8.54
C ALA A 72 -5.30 -17.85 -8.32
N VAL A 73 -4.89 -17.64 -7.07
CA VAL A 73 -3.60 -17.02 -6.74
C VAL A 73 -2.45 -17.85 -7.31
N ASP A 74 -2.47 -19.17 -7.10
CA ASP A 74 -1.40 -20.07 -7.58
C ASP A 74 -1.32 -20.09 -9.12
N ARG A 75 -2.46 -20.18 -9.81
CA ARG A 75 -2.51 -20.11 -11.29
C ARG A 75 -1.94 -18.78 -11.82
N ALA A 76 -2.25 -17.66 -11.17
CA ALA A 76 -1.72 -16.35 -11.58
C ALA A 76 -0.20 -16.28 -11.40
N LEU A 77 0.31 -16.78 -10.27
CA LEU A 77 1.75 -16.87 -9.99
C LEU A 77 2.47 -17.76 -11.02
N GLN A 78 1.88 -18.91 -11.34
CA GLN A 78 2.42 -19.82 -12.34
C GLN A 78 2.54 -19.15 -13.71
N ALA A 79 1.52 -18.42 -14.16
CA ALA A 79 1.53 -17.71 -15.45
C ALA A 79 2.65 -16.65 -15.50
N GLY A 80 2.80 -15.82 -14.47
CA GLY A 80 3.86 -14.81 -14.39
C GLY A 80 5.25 -15.42 -14.35
N CYS A 81 5.45 -16.43 -13.49
CA CYS A 81 6.74 -17.11 -13.34
C CYS A 81 7.15 -17.90 -14.58
N ALA A 82 6.20 -18.47 -15.33
CA ALA A 82 6.50 -19.14 -16.59
C ALA A 82 7.09 -18.17 -17.63
N ARG A 83 6.73 -16.89 -17.57
CA ARG A 83 7.23 -15.87 -18.51
C ARG A 83 8.49 -15.16 -18.03
N HIS A 84 8.56 -14.83 -16.74
CA HIS A 84 9.59 -13.94 -16.20
C HIS A 84 10.50 -14.58 -15.15
N GLY A 85 10.29 -15.84 -14.81
CA GLY A 85 11.09 -16.52 -13.79
C GLY A 85 10.71 -16.17 -12.35
N ALA A 86 11.65 -16.28 -11.44
CA ALA A 86 11.46 -15.99 -10.03
C ALA A 86 11.08 -14.52 -9.78
N ILE A 87 10.37 -14.26 -8.69
CA ILE A 87 9.83 -12.95 -8.35
C ILE A 87 10.84 -12.20 -7.50
N ASP A 88 11.33 -11.06 -7.99
CA ASP A 88 12.24 -10.17 -7.26
C ASP A 88 11.49 -9.19 -6.35
N VAL A 89 10.32 -8.73 -6.79
CA VAL A 89 9.48 -7.81 -6.04
C VAL A 89 8.03 -8.28 -6.07
N LEU A 90 7.45 -8.47 -4.90
CA LEU A 90 6.02 -8.69 -4.75
C LEU A 90 5.36 -7.46 -4.16
N VAL A 91 4.28 -6.98 -4.81
CA VAL A 91 3.38 -5.96 -4.24
C VAL A 91 2.00 -6.58 -4.04
N SER A 92 1.55 -6.66 -2.79
CA SER A 92 0.22 -7.17 -2.42
C SER A 92 -0.67 -6.02 -1.99
N GLY A 93 -1.66 -5.68 -2.82
CA GLY A 93 -2.51 -4.53 -2.59
C GLY A 93 -3.97 -4.73 -2.99
N ALA A 94 -4.42 -5.98 -3.17
CA ALA A 94 -5.85 -6.26 -3.33
C ALA A 94 -6.60 -5.90 -2.04
N ALA A 95 -7.65 -5.10 -2.13
CA ALA A 95 -8.39 -4.63 -0.96
C ALA A 95 -9.88 -4.41 -1.27
N GLY A 96 -10.70 -4.45 -0.21
CA GLY A 96 -12.10 -4.08 -0.21
C GLY A 96 -12.39 -3.08 0.91
N ASN A 97 -13.30 -2.13 0.66
CA ASN A 97 -13.68 -1.14 1.67
C ASN A 97 -15.11 -0.65 1.45
N PHE A 98 -15.84 -0.46 2.55
CA PHE A 98 -17.12 0.25 2.62
C PHE A 98 -17.33 0.83 4.01
N LEU A 99 -18.27 1.73 4.18
CA LEU A 99 -18.59 2.35 5.46
C LEU A 99 -19.81 1.68 6.08
N SER A 100 -19.72 1.29 7.35
CA SER A 100 -20.82 0.79 8.15
C SER A 100 -20.56 1.04 9.64
N ALA A 101 -21.56 1.52 10.38
CA ALA A 101 -21.47 1.58 11.84
C ALA A 101 -21.30 0.17 12.41
N ALA A 102 -20.55 0.02 13.49
CA ALA A 102 -20.22 -1.30 14.05
C ALA A 102 -21.49 -2.12 14.42
N ASN A 103 -22.53 -1.45 14.91
CA ASN A 103 -23.80 -2.09 15.27
C ASN A 103 -24.64 -2.52 14.06
N ASP A 104 -24.42 -1.89 12.90
CA ASP A 104 -25.15 -2.16 11.64
C ASP A 104 -24.37 -3.08 10.71
N LEU A 105 -23.08 -3.31 11.03
CA LEU A 105 -22.21 -4.14 10.24
C LEU A 105 -22.56 -5.61 10.38
N SER A 106 -23.07 -6.22 9.31
CA SER A 106 -23.38 -7.65 9.33
C SER A 106 -22.10 -8.51 9.41
N SER A 107 -22.22 -9.72 9.98
CA SER A 107 -21.11 -10.69 10.02
C SER A 107 -20.56 -10.99 8.61
N ASN A 108 -21.43 -11.05 7.58
CA ASN A 108 -21.00 -11.26 6.20
C ASN A 108 -20.26 -10.05 5.64
N GLY A 109 -20.67 -8.82 5.98
CA GLY A 109 -19.97 -7.59 5.60
C GLY A 109 -18.59 -7.52 6.25
N PHE A 110 -18.48 -7.85 7.53
CA PHE A 110 -17.19 -7.93 8.22
C PHE A 110 -16.27 -8.96 7.54
N ARG A 111 -16.78 -10.18 7.35
CA ARG A 111 -16.05 -11.28 6.70
C ARG A 111 -15.58 -10.91 5.30
N ALA A 112 -16.43 -10.28 4.49
CA ALA A 112 -16.09 -9.92 3.11
C ALA A 112 -14.82 -9.09 3.00
N VAL A 113 -14.58 -8.16 3.93
CA VAL A 113 -13.35 -7.34 3.94
C VAL A 113 -12.18 -8.13 4.52
N VAL A 114 -12.36 -8.87 5.61
CA VAL A 114 -11.31 -9.70 6.19
C VAL A 114 -10.84 -10.76 5.21
N ASP A 115 -11.74 -11.38 4.46
CA ASP A 115 -11.39 -12.39 3.44
C ASP A 115 -10.56 -11.81 2.29
N ILE A 116 -10.85 -10.57 1.86
CA ILE A 116 -10.07 -9.93 0.80
C ILE A 116 -8.74 -9.41 1.35
N ASP A 117 -8.80 -8.59 2.40
CA ASP A 117 -7.66 -7.78 2.83
C ASP A 117 -6.64 -8.59 3.66
N LEU A 118 -7.11 -9.48 4.55
CA LEU A 118 -6.24 -10.23 5.44
C LEU A 118 -5.98 -11.65 4.93
N ILE A 119 -7.05 -12.44 4.74
CA ILE A 119 -6.90 -13.83 4.28
C ILE A 119 -6.34 -13.86 2.86
N GLY A 120 -6.82 -12.98 1.97
CA GLY A 120 -6.30 -12.85 0.62
C GLY A 120 -4.82 -12.46 0.59
N THR A 121 -4.39 -11.55 1.47
CA THR A 121 -2.95 -11.22 1.60
C THR A 121 -2.17 -12.45 2.09
N PHE A 122 -2.69 -13.21 3.06
CA PHE A 122 -2.05 -14.45 3.51
C PHE A 122 -1.91 -15.47 2.37
N HIS A 123 -2.95 -15.67 1.55
CA HIS A 123 -2.88 -16.55 0.37
C HIS A 123 -1.77 -16.11 -0.59
N VAL A 124 -1.72 -14.82 -0.90
CA VAL A 124 -0.68 -14.24 -1.77
C VAL A 124 0.71 -14.50 -1.18
N MET A 125 0.94 -14.18 0.10
CA MET A 125 2.22 -14.39 0.75
C MET A 125 2.66 -15.85 0.69
N ARG A 126 1.79 -16.76 1.15
CA ARG A 126 2.08 -18.20 1.22
C ARG A 126 2.40 -18.79 -0.15
N ALA A 127 1.60 -18.46 -1.18
CA ALA A 127 1.80 -19.00 -2.53
C ALA A 127 3.04 -18.42 -3.22
N THR A 128 3.39 -17.17 -2.91
CA THR A 128 4.53 -16.49 -3.55
C THR A 128 5.86 -16.92 -2.98
N PHE A 129 5.95 -17.23 -1.69
CA PHE A 129 7.23 -17.53 -0.99
C PHE A 129 8.15 -18.54 -1.72
N PRO A 130 7.66 -19.71 -2.24
CA PRO A 130 8.51 -20.65 -2.95
C PRO A 130 8.99 -20.14 -4.33
N ARG A 131 8.42 -19.04 -4.82
CA ARG A 131 8.71 -18.44 -6.13
C ARG A 131 9.54 -17.16 -6.05
N LEU A 132 9.87 -16.71 -4.83
CA LEU A 132 10.70 -15.53 -4.61
C LEU A 132 12.17 -15.80 -4.97
N THR A 133 12.84 -14.80 -5.51
CA THR A 133 14.31 -14.77 -5.63
C THR A 133 14.92 -14.77 -4.23
N LYS A 134 15.77 -15.75 -3.93
CA LYS A 134 16.40 -15.90 -2.62
C LYS A 134 17.91 -16.10 -2.79
N PRO A 135 18.73 -15.29 -2.11
CA PRO A 135 18.40 -14.09 -1.37
C PRO A 135 18.07 -12.89 -2.27
N GLY A 136 17.39 -11.89 -1.72
CA GLY A 136 17.29 -10.56 -2.35
C GLY A 136 15.89 -10.08 -2.69
N ALA A 137 14.85 -10.92 -2.62
CA ALA A 137 13.49 -10.47 -2.90
C ALA A 137 12.99 -9.43 -1.88
N SER A 138 12.13 -8.51 -2.38
CA SER A 138 11.43 -7.51 -1.60
C SER A 138 9.92 -7.72 -1.70
N VAL A 139 9.25 -7.82 -0.56
CA VAL A 139 7.80 -7.97 -0.45
C VAL A 139 7.22 -6.71 0.16
N ILE A 140 6.20 -6.15 -0.49
CA ILE A 140 5.52 -4.92 -0.07
C ILE A 140 4.03 -5.19 0.06
N ASN A 141 3.49 -5.02 1.25
CA ASN A 141 2.05 -5.01 1.49
C ASN A 141 1.53 -3.57 1.44
N ILE A 142 0.44 -3.33 0.74
CA ILE A 142 -0.26 -2.05 0.80
C ILE A 142 -1.33 -2.14 1.90
N THR A 143 -1.02 -1.48 3.00
CA THR A 143 -1.90 -1.34 4.16
C THR A 143 -2.66 -0.02 4.13
N ALA A 144 -3.01 0.54 5.26
CA ALA A 144 -3.67 1.85 5.38
C ALA A 144 -3.54 2.39 6.81
N PRO A 145 -3.75 3.69 7.05
CA PRO A 145 -3.72 4.27 8.40
C PRO A 145 -4.66 3.57 9.39
N GLN A 146 -5.73 2.93 8.90
CA GLN A 146 -6.67 2.13 9.69
C GLN A 146 -6.02 1.00 10.48
N SER A 147 -4.80 0.59 10.13
CA SER A 147 -4.08 -0.45 10.87
C SER A 147 -3.58 0.02 12.26
N PHE A 148 -3.42 1.33 12.47
CA PHE A 148 -2.91 1.92 13.70
C PHE A 148 -3.67 3.17 14.17
N VAL A 149 -4.53 3.76 13.31
CA VAL A 149 -5.45 4.85 13.66
C VAL A 149 -6.88 4.30 13.62
N PRO A 150 -7.62 4.30 14.73
CA PRO A 150 -9.01 3.83 14.72
C PRO A 150 -9.88 4.77 13.89
N MET A 151 -10.63 4.21 12.94
CA MET A 151 -11.56 4.95 12.10
C MET A 151 -13.01 4.52 12.34
N ARG A 152 -13.88 5.49 12.60
CA ARG A 152 -15.32 5.25 12.67
C ARG A 152 -15.83 4.65 11.38
N TYR A 153 -16.83 3.79 11.47
CA TYR A 153 -17.50 3.10 10.35
C TYR A 153 -16.62 2.12 9.56
N GLN A 154 -15.41 1.77 10.06
CA GLN A 154 -14.45 0.90 9.37
C GLN A 154 -13.86 -0.18 10.31
N ALA A 155 -14.60 -0.69 11.27
CA ALA A 155 -14.12 -1.71 12.22
C ALA A 155 -13.50 -2.93 11.51
N HIS A 156 -14.11 -3.40 10.41
CA HIS A 156 -13.64 -4.52 9.59
C HIS A 156 -12.32 -4.19 8.87
N VAL A 157 -12.18 -2.97 8.34
CA VAL A 157 -10.95 -2.53 7.67
C VAL A 157 -9.82 -2.36 8.67
N CYS A 158 -10.09 -1.72 9.83
CA CYS A 158 -9.11 -1.56 10.90
C CYS A 158 -8.58 -2.93 11.36
N ALA A 159 -9.47 -3.89 11.62
CA ALA A 159 -9.08 -5.24 12.03
C ALA A 159 -8.23 -5.95 10.96
N ALA A 160 -8.64 -5.89 9.69
CA ALA A 160 -7.93 -6.54 8.61
C ALA A 160 -6.54 -5.91 8.38
N LYS A 161 -6.44 -4.57 8.33
CA LYS A 161 -5.16 -3.89 8.09
C LYS A 161 -4.19 -4.00 9.26
N ALA A 162 -4.67 -3.99 10.51
CA ALA A 162 -3.85 -4.31 11.68
C ALA A 162 -3.28 -5.73 11.60
N GLY A 163 -4.10 -6.69 11.14
CA GLY A 163 -3.66 -8.07 10.89
C GLY A 163 -2.58 -8.15 9.80
N VAL A 164 -2.73 -7.40 8.69
CA VAL A 164 -1.72 -7.34 7.62
C VAL A 164 -0.40 -6.78 8.14
N ASP A 165 -0.43 -5.72 8.94
CA ASP A 165 0.79 -5.12 9.50
C ASP A 165 1.50 -6.07 10.47
N GLN A 166 0.73 -6.79 11.30
CA GLN A 166 1.33 -7.78 12.18
C GLN A 166 1.88 -8.98 11.41
N MET A 167 1.18 -9.46 10.39
CA MET A 167 1.68 -10.51 9.49
C MET A 167 2.96 -10.08 8.77
N THR A 168 3.06 -8.84 8.32
CA THR A 168 4.29 -8.26 7.73
C THR A 168 5.48 -8.41 8.67
N ARG A 169 5.32 -8.12 9.96
CA ARG A 169 6.39 -8.27 10.96
C ARG A 169 6.78 -9.73 11.19
N VAL A 170 5.79 -10.63 11.27
CA VAL A 170 6.05 -12.08 11.44
C VAL A 170 6.82 -12.61 10.23
N LEU A 171 6.35 -12.31 9.01
CA LEU A 171 7.01 -12.78 7.79
C LEU A 171 8.41 -12.17 7.60
N ALA A 172 8.65 -10.95 8.06
CA ALA A 172 9.98 -10.35 8.05
C ALA A 172 10.97 -11.13 8.95
N LEU A 173 10.50 -11.66 10.10
CA LEU A 173 11.30 -12.51 10.97
C LEU A 173 11.56 -13.88 10.34
N GLU A 174 10.51 -14.53 9.83
CA GLU A 174 10.59 -15.90 9.30
C GLU A 174 11.38 -15.96 7.98
N TRP A 175 11.16 -15.02 7.06
CA TRP A 175 11.75 -15.02 5.72
C TRP A 175 13.08 -14.29 5.63
N GLY A 176 13.43 -13.54 6.69
CA GLY A 176 14.70 -12.82 6.77
C GLY A 176 15.91 -13.75 6.69
N VAL A 177 15.80 -14.97 7.20
CA VAL A 177 16.85 -16.01 7.13
C VAL A 177 17.13 -16.47 5.69
N ASP A 178 16.14 -16.35 4.79
CA ASP A 178 16.28 -16.61 3.36
C ASP A 178 16.69 -15.35 2.57
N GLY A 179 16.99 -14.23 3.24
CA GLY A 179 17.36 -12.97 2.63
C GLY A 179 16.19 -12.23 1.95
N VAL A 180 14.94 -12.52 2.35
CA VAL A 180 13.73 -11.85 1.86
C VAL A 180 13.31 -10.74 2.84
N ARG A 181 13.09 -9.53 2.33
CA ARG A 181 12.61 -8.40 3.13
C ARG A 181 11.10 -8.23 2.94
N VAL A 182 10.37 -8.02 4.03
CA VAL A 182 8.92 -7.83 4.01
C VAL A 182 8.57 -6.54 4.72
N ASN A 183 7.92 -5.60 4.03
CA ASN A 183 7.52 -4.30 4.57
C ASN A 183 6.09 -3.96 4.16
N SER A 184 5.48 -3.00 4.85
CA SER A 184 4.19 -2.42 4.48
C SER A 184 4.35 -0.93 4.16
N ILE A 185 3.60 -0.47 3.16
CA ILE A 185 3.36 0.96 2.92
C ILE A 185 1.93 1.27 3.34
N SER A 186 1.75 2.32 4.14
CA SER A 186 0.45 2.85 4.57
C SER A 186 0.16 4.17 3.84
N PRO A 187 -0.54 4.13 2.68
CA PRO A 187 -0.87 5.33 1.93
C PRO A 187 -1.89 6.20 2.67
N GLY A 188 -1.71 7.51 2.63
CA GLY A 188 -2.75 8.47 2.93
C GLY A 188 -3.79 8.60 1.80
N PRO A 189 -4.58 9.68 1.78
CA PRO A 189 -5.49 9.98 0.69
C PRO A 189 -4.74 10.24 -0.62
N ILE A 190 -4.98 9.40 -1.64
CA ILE A 190 -4.28 9.47 -2.94
C ILE A 190 -5.25 9.92 -4.02
N ALA A 191 -4.93 11.01 -4.72
CA ALA A 191 -5.74 11.60 -5.77
C ALA A 191 -6.03 10.59 -6.91
N GLY A 192 -7.21 10.71 -7.54
CA GLY A 192 -7.59 9.90 -8.70
C GLY A 192 -7.85 8.42 -8.40
N THR A 193 -8.00 8.04 -7.14
CA THR A 193 -8.35 6.66 -6.75
C THR A 193 -9.86 6.49 -6.59
N GLU A 194 -10.35 5.24 -6.72
CA GLU A 194 -11.76 4.91 -6.50
C GLU A 194 -12.22 5.25 -5.08
N GLY A 195 -11.36 5.01 -4.08
CA GLY A 195 -11.65 5.37 -2.69
C GLY A 195 -11.92 6.87 -2.53
N MET A 196 -11.10 7.71 -3.16
CA MET A 196 -11.29 9.17 -3.13
C MET A 196 -12.56 9.60 -3.85
N ARG A 197 -12.88 9.03 -5.03
CA ARG A 197 -14.14 9.36 -5.74
C ARG A 197 -15.40 9.06 -4.92
N ARG A 198 -15.37 8.02 -4.10
CA ARG A 198 -16.50 7.66 -3.22
C ARG A 198 -16.65 8.59 -2.02
N LEU A 199 -15.58 9.25 -1.61
CA LEU A 199 -15.54 10.11 -0.42
C LEU A 199 -15.55 11.61 -0.76
N SER A 200 -15.40 12.00 -2.04
CA SER A 200 -15.20 13.40 -2.39
C SER A 200 -16.52 14.11 -2.72
N THR A 201 -16.93 14.97 -1.79
CA THR A 201 -17.58 16.23 -2.10
C THR A 201 -16.52 17.33 -2.06
N PRO A 202 -16.71 18.50 -2.70
CA PRO A 202 -15.75 19.61 -2.62
C PRO A 202 -15.42 20.02 -1.18
N GLU A 203 -16.40 19.96 -0.28
CA GLU A 203 -16.25 20.29 1.14
C GLU A 203 -15.41 19.24 1.88
N ALA A 204 -15.65 17.94 1.59
CA ALA A 204 -14.89 16.85 2.17
C ALA A 204 -13.43 16.87 1.70
N GLU A 205 -13.19 17.17 0.43
CA GLU A 205 -11.83 17.31 -0.12
C GLU A 205 -11.10 18.49 0.52
N LYS A 206 -11.75 19.64 0.67
CA LYS A 206 -11.18 20.79 1.37
C LYS A 206 -10.82 20.45 2.81
N ALA A 207 -11.74 19.86 3.56
CA ALA A 207 -11.48 19.44 4.94
C ALA A 207 -10.32 18.43 5.04
N MET A 208 -10.22 17.53 4.08
CA MET A 208 -9.13 16.56 4.00
C MET A 208 -7.78 17.23 3.72
N LEU A 209 -7.73 18.19 2.78
CA LEU A 209 -6.54 18.99 2.50
C LEU A 209 -6.09 19.81 3.72
N GLU A 210 -7.05 20.35 4.49
CA GLU A 210 -6.77 21.07 5.73
C GLU A 210 -6.26 20.14 6.85
N ALA A 211 -6.65 18.87 6.85
CA ALA A 211 -6.20 17.88 7.81
C ALA A 211 -4.83 17.29 7.49
N ILE A 212 -4.38 17.32 6.24
CA ILE A 212 -3.05 16.81 5.87
C ILE A 212 -2.00 17.90 6.12
N PRO A 213 -0.97 17.68 6.97
CA PRO A 213 0.08 18.67 7.24
C PRO A 213 0.77 19.21 5.99
N LEU A 214 1.03 18.35 4.98
CA LEU A 214 1.63 18.78 3.71
C LEU A 214 0.64 19.46 2.76
N ARG A 215 -0.63 19.66 3.15
CA ARG A 215 -1.66 20.44 2.44
C ARG A 215 -1.92 19.98 1.00
N ARG A 216 -1.66 18.73 0.69
CA ARG A 216 -1.98 18.13 -0.60
C ARG A 216 -2.41 16.68 -0.43
N LEU A 217 -3.20 16.19 -1.38
CA LEU A 217 -3.37 14.75 -1.56
C LEU A 217 -2.05 14.14 -2.05
N GLY A 218 -1.82 12.89 -1.72
CA GLY A 218 -0.75 12.12 -2.33
C GLY A 218 -1.08 11.80 -3.79
N SER A 219 -0.06 11.48 -4.56
CA SER A 219 -0.16 10.94 -5.91
C SER A 219 0.17 9.45 -5.93
N ARG A 220 -0.10 8.79 -7.04
CA ARG A 220 0.32 7.38 -7.24
C ARG A 220 1.83 7.27 -7.23
N GLU A 221 2.52 8.29 -7.73
CA GLU A 221 3.97 8.39 -7.77
C GLU A 221 4.60 8.48 -6.37
N ASP A 222 3.97 9.19 -5.42
CA ASP A 222 4.45 9.23 -4.02
C ASP A 222 4.58 7.80 -3.43
N ILE A 223 3.60 6.94 -3.70
CA ILE A 223 3.62 5.54 -3.24
C ILE A 223 4.59 4.70 -4.07
N ALA A 224 4.64 4.92 -5.37
CA ALA A 224 5.50 4.18 -6.28
C ALA A 224 6.99 4.42 -5.98
N TRP A 225 7.41 5.65 -5.71
CA TRP A 225 8.79 5.96 -5.33
C TRP A 225 9.20 5.27 -4.03
N LEU A 226 8.30 5.24 -3.03
CA LEU A 226 8.57 4.51 -1.79
C LEU A 226 8.66 3.00 -2.04
N ALA A 227 7.78 2.44 -2.87
CA ALA A 227 7.82 1.01 -3.22
C ALA A 227 9.13 0.65 -3.95
N MET A 228 9.57 1.48 -4.89
CA MET A 228 10.83 1.29 -5.60
C MET A 228 12.04 1.44 -4.66
N PHE A 229 12.04 2.43 -3.76
CA PHE A 229 13.09 2.58 -2.75
C PHE A 229 13.17 1.33 -1.86
N LEU A 230 12.05 0.85 -1.33
CA LEU A 230 12.00 -0.35 -0.50
C LEU A 230 12.43 -1.62 -1.25
N SER A 231 12.31 -1.63 -2.58
CA SER A 231 12.73 -2.74 -3.43
C SER A 231 14.18 -2.62 -3.92
N SER A 232 14.82 -1.50 -3.66
CA SER A 232 16.19 -1.21 -4.08
C SER A 232 17.23 -1.72 -3.06
N PRO A 233 18.53 -1.81 -3.45
CA PRO A 233 19.63 -2.12 -2.54
C PRO A 233 19.79 -1.09 -1.41
N TYR A 234 19.31 0.14 -1.59
CA TYR A 234 19.40 1.20 -0.58
C TYR A 234 18.53 0.94 0.66
N ALA A 235 17.54 0.05 0.55
CA ALA A 235 16.69 -0.40 1.65
C ALA A 235 17.07 -1.79 2.18
N SER A 236 18.30 -2.26 1.93
CA SER A 236 18.74 -3.63 2.25
C SER A 236 18.65 -3.99 3.74
N TYR A 237 18.61 -3.01 4.63
CA TYR A 237 18.48 -3.23 6.07
C TYR A 237 17.10 -2.83 6.63
N ILE A 238 16.10 -2.63 5.75
CA ILE A 238 14.71 -2.31 6.14
C ILE A 238 13.84 -3.55 5.92
N SER A 239 13.38 -4.18 7.00
CA SER A 239 12.45 -5.31 7.00
C SER A 239 11.55 -5.25 8.24
N GLY A 240 10.28 -5.61 8.10
CA GLY A 240 9.27 -5.56 9.16
C GLY A 240 8.69 -4.18 9.42
N ALA A 241 9.06 -3.17 8.62
CA ALA A 241 8.58 -1.81 8.77
C ALA A 241 7.19 -1.61 8.19
N VAL A 242 6.39 -0.77 8.87
CA VAL A 242 5.14 -0.19 8.36
C VAL A 242 5.40 1.30 8.17
N ILE A 243 5.43 1.77 6.93
CA ILE A 243 5.86 3.13 6.59
C ILE A 243 4.67 3.94 6.11
N PRO A 244 4.20 4.95 6.89
CA PRO A 244 3.21 5.91 6.42
C PRO A 244 3.76 6.74 5.25
N CYS A 245 2.96 6.85 4.19
CA CYS A 245 3.19 7.75 3.07
C CYS A 245 1.91 8.56 2.85
N ASP A 246 1.64 9.50 3.77
CA ASP A 246 0.35 10.12 3.99
C ASP A 246 0.39 11.64 4.21
N GLY A 247 1.54 12.25 3.99
CA GLY A 247 1.74 13.69 4.22
C GLY A 247 1.64 14.12 5.70
N GLY A 248 1.76 13.16 6.62
CA GLY A 248 1.60 13.38 8.07
C GLY A 248 0.15 13.26 8.56
N GLY A 249 -0.79 12.88 7.68
CA GLY A 249 -2.24 12.86 7.99
C GLY A 249 -2.61 11.97 9.17
N ALA A 250 -1.93 10.84 9.36
CA ALA A 250 -2.18 9.93 10.48
C ALA A 250 -1.84 10.52 11.87
N MET A 251 -1.04 11.58 11.92
CA MET A 251 -0.65 12.26 13.18
C MET A 251 -1.69 13.29 13.65
N GLU A 252 -2.62 13.71 12.80
CA GLU A 252 -3.65 14.69 13.12
C GLU A 252 -4.64 14.24 14.21
N SER A 253 -4.62 12.97 14.61
CA SER A 253 -5.42 12.47 15.75
C SER A 253 -5.08 13.17 17.08
N VAL A 254 -3.92 13.80 17.20
CA VAL A 254 -3.48 14.58 18.37
C VAL A 254 -3.67 16.10 18.20
N LYS A 255 -4.28 16.54 17.09
CA LYS A 255 -4.51 17.96 16.76
C LYS A 255 -5.12 18.77 17.91
N PRO A 256 -6.18 18.32 18.61
CA PRO A 256 -6.74 19.10 19.72
C PRO A 256 -5.74 19.35 20.85
N MET A 257 -4.86 18.40 21.13
CA MET A 257 -3.79 18.54 22.14
C MET A 257 -2.72 19.54 21.70
N ILE A 258 -2.33 19.49 20.41
CA ILE A 258 -1.32 20.42 19.84
C ILE A 258 -1.85 21.84 19.82
N GLU A 259 -3.13 22.05 19.44
CA GLU A 259 -3.77 23.35 19.46
C GLU A 259 -3.87 23.94 20.87
N ALA A 260 -4.19 23.09 21.86
CA ALA A 260 -4.20 23.50 23.28
C ALA A 260 -2.82 23.89 23.75
N ALA A 261 -1.78 23.12 23.43
CA ALA A 261 -0.39 23.42 23.77
C ALA A 261 0.08 24.73 23.12
N GLY A 262 -0.27 25.00 21.86
CA GLY A 262 0.04 26.26 21.17
C GLY A 262 -0.59 27.48 21.83
N LYS A 263 -1.83 27.36 22.33
CA LYS A 263 -2.48 28.43 23.09
C LYS A 263 -1.78 28.71 24.43
N ILE A 264 -1.33 27.67 25.12
CA ILE A 264 -0.58 27.80 26.37
C ILE A 264 0.76 28.48 26.12
N ASP A 265 1.53 28.09 25.11
CA ASP A 265 2.80 28.70 24.74
C ASP A 265 2.63 30.19 24.38
N ALA A 266 1.62 30.53 23.58
CA ALA A 266 1.33 31.92 23.23
C ALA A 266 0.98 32.77 24.48
N ALA A 267 0.19 32.24 25.41
CA ALA A 267 -0.15 32.94 26.65
C ALA A 267 1.08 33.14 27.57
N GLN A 268 1.97 32.15 27.63
CA GLN A 268 3.22 32.25 28.39
C GLN A 268 4.16 33.31 27.79
N LYS A 269 4.29 33.37 26.47
CA LYS A 269 5.09 34.39 25.79
C LYS A 269 4.54 35.81 25.99
N ALA A 270 3.22 35.98 25.91
CA ALA A 270 2.58 37.26 26.18
C ALA A 270 2.81 37.73 27.64
N THR A 271 2.73 36.82 28.62
CA THR A 271 2.98 37.11 30.03
C THR A 271 4.46 37.44 30.30
N ALA A 272 5.39 36.80 29.59
CA ALA A 272 6.80 37.10 29.68
C ALA A 272 7.13 38.49 29.14
N GLN A 273 6.55 38.86 28.00
CA GLN A 273 6.73 40.17 27.37
C GLN A 273 6.20 41.30 28.26
N ALA A 274 4.99 41.15 28.85
CA ALA A 274 4.38 42.12 29.75
C ALA A 274 5.14 42.33 31.09
N ARG A 275 6.15 41.51 31.40
CA ARG A 275 7.01 41.67 32.56
C ARG A 275 8.31 42.42 32.23
N VAL A 276 8.63 42.58 30.99
CA VAL A 276 9.85 43.24 30.48
C VAL A 276 9.55 44.70 30.10
N ASP A 277 8.31 44.98 29.69
CA ASP A 277 7.76 46.32 29.44
C ASP A 277 7.29 46.97 30.78
#